data_5f7fcf4d95760d7abbf64713c7d3844b
#
_entry.id   5f7fcf4d95760d7abbf64713c7d3844b
#
_cell.length_a   1.000
_cell.length_b   1.000
_cell.length_c   1.000
_cell.angle_alpha   90.00
_cell.angle_beta   90.00
_cell.angle_gamma   90.00
#
_symmetry.space_group_name_H-M   'P 1'
#
loop_
_entity.id
_entity.type
_entity.pdbx_description
1 polymer ?
#
loop_
_entity_poly.entity_id
_entity_poly.type
_entity_poly.pdbx_seq_one_letter_code
_entity_poly.pdbx_strand_id
1 'polypeptide(L)'
;MTETSSETSLPPQESLVLAKASEQVHDLAKPELAMEPVENPTLKPVVRAIQRLEDVIETETRLLMEGGNPDLAEINSRKSRGLYDFNKAIKKAAALAEPATLKGLQPLLDSLKQKLEKNCEALQLHLRAVGELADVIRSALETQEADGTYSMQSARLGHAR
;
A
#
# COMPACT_ATOMS: atom_id res chain seq x y z
N MET A 1 -46.14 -42.33 58.55
CA MET A 1 -46.74 -41.10 59.04
C MET A 1 -45.94 -39.98 58.44
N THR A 2 -46.50 -39.52 57.38
CA THR A 2 -46.96 -38.16 57.03
C THR A 2 -45.85 -37.23 56.72
N GLU A 3 -45.58 -36.96 55.45
CA GLU A 3 -46.07 -35.82 54.63
C GLU A 3 -45.41 -34.52 55.04
N THR A 4 -44.88 -33.71 54.20
CA THR A 4 -45.56 -32.96 53.14
C THR A 4 -44.54 -32.33 52.18
N SER A 5 -44.89 -32.38 50.90
CA SER A 5 -44.39 -31.53 49.82
C SER A 5 -44.55 -30.04 50.12
N SER A 6 -43.61 -29.24 49.63
CA SER A 6 -43.88 -27.86 49.26
C SER A 6 -43.04 -27.51 48.05
N GLU A 7 -43.65 -27.58 46.90
CA GLU A 7 -43.26 -26.87 45.69
C GLU A 7 -43.30 -25.36 45.96
N THR A 8 -42.21 -24.71 45.76
CA THR A 8 -42.20 -23.25 45.61
C THR A 8 -41.85 -22.94 44.15
N SER A 9 -42.89 -22.65 43.43
CA SER A 9 -42.89 -22.10 42.10
C SER A 9 -42.16 -20.75 42.09
N LEU A 10 -41.06 -20.66 41.37
CA LEU A 10 -40.39 -19.38 41.00
C LEU A 10 -41.16 -18.75 39.83
N PRO A 11 -41.41 -17.44 39.87
CA PRO A 11 -42.11 -16.75 38.79
C PRO A 11 -41.24 -16.55 37.56
N PRO A 12 -41.80 -16.56 36.35
CA PRO A 12 -41.07 -16.42 35.10
C PRO A 12 -40.87 -14.94 34.73
N GLN A 13 -39.99 -14.26 35.44
CA GLN A 13 -39.69 -12.84 35.13
C GLN A 13 -38.21 -12.55 34.79
N GLU A 14 -37.31 -13.50 34.96
CA GLU A 14 -35.88 -13.25 34.65
C GLU A 14 -35.51 -13.53 33.18
N SER A 15 -36.34 -14.22 32.42
CA SER A 15 -36.07 -14.52 31.00
C SER A 15 -36.31 -13.33 30.06
N LEU A 16 -37.00 -12.29 30.49
CA LEU A 16 -37.33 -11.12 29.66
C LEU A 16 -36.28 -9.99 29.76
N VAL A 17 -35.45 -10.01 30.80
CA VAL A 17 -34.40 -8.97 31.00
C VAL A 17 -33.14 -9.32 30.23
N LEU A 18 -32.86 -10.61 30.00
CA LEU A 18 -31.70 -11.07 29.24
C LEU A 18 -31.85 -10.91 27.72
N ALA A 19 -33.11 -10.96 27.24
CA ALA A 19 -33.41 -10.78 25.80
C ALA A 19 -33.34 -9.32 25.35
N LYS A 20 -33.53 -8.35 26.26
CA LYS A 20 -33.41 -6.91 25.93
C LYS A 20 -31.98 -6.36 26.04
N ALA A 21 -31.08 -7.04 26.75
CA ALA A 21 -29.68 -6.67 26.81
C ALA A 21 -28.88 -7.13 25.58
N SER A 22 -29.39 -8.13 24.83
CA SER A 22 -28.75 -8.67 23.64
C SER A 22 -29.01 -7.86 22.37
N GLU A 23 -30.03 -7.00 22.37
CA GLU A 23 -30.41 -6.21 21.19
C GLU A 23 -29.76 -4.83 21.12
N GLN A 24 -29.13 -4.38 22.22
CA GLN A 24 -28.45 -3.08 22.28
C GLN A 24 -26.95 -3.11 22.05
N VAL A 25 -26.33 -4.28 21.81
CA VAL A 25 -24.88 -4.40 21.58
C VAL A 25 -24.53 -4.52 20.09
N HIS A 26 -25.52 -4.50 19.21
CA HIS A 26 -25.29 -4.66 17.76
C HIS A 26 -25.18 -3.34 16.98
N ASP A 27 -25.27 -2.19 17.68
CA ASP A 27 -25.18 -0.87 17.03
C ASP A 27 -23.89 -0.09 17.40
N LEU A 28 -22.87 -0.76 17.95
CA LEU A 28 -21.58 -0.13 18.30
C LEU A 28 -20.38 -0.67 17.54
N ALA A 29 -20.59 -1.31 16.39
CA ALA A 29 -19.50 -1.83 15.57
C ALA A 29 -19.61 -1.40 14.12
N LYS A 30 -19.51 -0.09 13.87
CA LYS A 30 -18.89 0.43 12.64
C LYS A 30 -18.43 1.87 12.90
N PRO A 31 -17.17 2.11 13.16
CA PRO A 31 -16.59 3.35 12.71
C PRO A 31 -16.42 3.18 11.19
N GLU A 32 -17.50 3.34 10.45
CA GLU A 32 -17.42 3.81 9.08
C GLU A 32 -16.82 5.21 9.20
N LEU A 33 -15.50 5.28 9.19
CA LEU A 33 -14.75 6.47 8.79
C LEU A 33 -15.08 6.67 7.30
N ALA A 34 -16.35 6.98 7.01
CA ALA A 34 -16.71 7.76 5.86
C ALA A 34 -15.98 9.08 6.07
N MET A 35 -14.77 9.16 5.48
CA MET A 35 -14.10 10.44 5.34
C MET A 35 -15.11 11.35 4.65
N GLU A 36 -15.72 12.24 5.43
CA GLU A 36 -16.49 13.34 4.92
C GLU A 36 -15.63 13.98 3.82
N PRO A 37 -16.07 14.01 2.57
CA PRO A 37 -15.29 14.69 1.55
C PRO A 37 -15.05 16.10 2.09
N VAL A 38 -13.80 16.54 2.10
CA VAL A 38 -13.41 17.87 2.53
C VAL A 38 -14.17 18.85 1.63
N GLU A 39 -15.33 19.30 2.06
CA GLU A 39 -16.25 20.11 1.25
C GLU A 39 -15.71 21.53 1.01
N ASN A 40 -14.65 21.91 1.70
CA ASN A 40 -14.07 23.23 1.56
C ASN A 40 -13.52 23.45 0.13
N PRO A 41 -14.06 24.41 -0.63
CA PRO A 41 -13.66 24.66 -2.00
C PRO A 41 -12.16 25.01 -2.13
N THR A 42 -11.56 25.59 -1.09
CA THR A 42 -10.13 25.91 -1.04
C THR A 42 -9.26 24.67 -0.99
N LEU A 43 -9.73 23.59 -0.38
CA LEU A 43 -8.98 22.31 -0.25
C LEU A 43 -9.24 21.34 -1.40
N LYS A 44 -10.32 21.50 -2.17
CA LYS A 44 -10.62 20.61 -3.32
C LYS A 44 -9.44 20.38 -4.28
N PRO A 45 -8.66 21.41 -4.66
CA PRO A 45 -7.49 21.19 -5.52
C PRO A 45 -6.41 20.32 -4.87
N VAL A 46 -6.20 20.47 -3.55
CA VAL A 46 -5.23 19.67 -2.78
C VAL A 46 -5.68 18.21 -2.73
N VAL A 47 -6.94 17.96 -2.38
CA VAL A 47 -7.53 16.61 -2.34
C VAL A 47 -7.39 15.91 -3.69
N ARG A 48 -7.72 16.58 -4.78
CA ARG A 48 -7.58 16.04 -6.15
C ARG A 48 -6.13 15.74 -6.53
N ALA A 49 -5.18 16.58 -6.08
CA ALA A 49 -3.76 16.34 -6.34
C ALA A 49 -3.24 15.14 -5.56
N ILE A 50 -3.65 14.97 -4.29
CA ILE A 50 -3.34 13.80 -3.47
C ILE A 50 -3.90 12.54 -4.14
N GLN A 51 -5.18 12.50 -4.50
CA GLN A 51 -5.82 11.35 -5.14
C GLN A 51 -5.09 10.90 -6.41
N ARG A 52 -4.77 11.86 -7.32
CA ARG A 52 -4.02 11.53 -8.53
C ARG A 52 -2.63 10.97 -8.25
N LEU A 53 -1.97 11.49 -7.23
CA LEU A 53 -0.65 11.00 -6.83
C LEU A 53 -0.75 9.59 -6.23
N GLU A 54 -1.76 9.34 -5.39
CA GLU A 54 -2.06 8.02 -4.85
C GLU A 54 -2.32 6.99 -5.96
N ASP A 55 -3.15 7.34 -6.96
CA ASP A 55 -3.47 6.46 -8.09
C ASP A 55 -2.21 6.01 -8.86
N VAL A 56 -1.28 6.95 -9.10
CA VAL A 56 -0.02 6.64 -9.78
C VAL A 56 0.87 5.74 -8.94
N ILE A 57 0.99 6.02 -7.63
CA ILE A 57 1.79 5.25 -6.68
C ILE A 57 1.25 3.83 -6.52
N GLU A 58 -0.07 3.69 -6.37
CA GLU A 58 -0.72 2.38 -6.27
C GLU A 58 -0.57 1.56 -7.55
N THR A 59 -0.70 2.20 -8.71
CA THR A 59 -0.50 1.53 -10.00
C THR A 59 0.92 0.99 -10.13
N GLU A 60 1.93 1.79 -9.79
CA GLU A 60 3.33 1.36 -9.80
C GLU A 60 3.56 0.20 -8.82
N THR A 61 3.11 0.36 -7.58
CA THR A 61 3.26 -0.67 -6.53
C THR A 61 2.66 -2.00 -6.99
N ARG A 62 1.46 -1.97 -7.53
CA ARG A 62 0.78 -3.17 -8.03
C ARG A 62 1.56 -3.83 -9.18
N LEU A 63 2.00 -3.06 -10.18
CA LEU A 63 2.76 -3.59 -11.31
C LEU A 63 4.08 -4.23 -10.86
N LEU A 64 4.79 -3.61 -9.92
CA LEU A 64 6.04 -4.16 -9.36
C LEU A 64 5.79 -5.46 -8.57
N MET A 65 4.72 -5.51 -7.77
CA MET A 65 4.37 -6.67 -6.96
C MET A 65 3.88 -7.87 -7.81
N GLU A 66 3.24 -7.61 -8.94
CA GLU A 66 2.81 -8.63 -9.91
C GLU A 66 3.97 -9.16 -10.78
N GLY A 67 5.19 -8.67 -10.58
CA GLY A 67 6.35 -9.05 -11.39
C GLY A 67 6.30 -8.49 -12.82
N GLY A 68 5.49 -7.44 -13.03
CA GLY A 68 5.43 -6.73 -14.30
C GLY A 68 6.71 -5.93 -14.57
N ASN A 69 6.86 -5.51 -15.82
CA ASN A 69 7.92 -4.58 -16.21
C ASN A 69 7.29 -3.22 -16.55
N PRO A 70 7.01 -2.37 -15.54
CA PRO A 70 6.40 -1.06 -15.78
C PRO A 70 7.35 -0.11 -16.51
N ASP A 71 6.79 0.78 -17.32
CA ASP A 71 7.54 1.93 -17.83
C ASP A 71 7.80 2.92 -16.69
N LEU A 72 8.93 2.71 -16.01
CA LEU A 72 9.34 3.54 -14.88
C LEU A 72 9.59 5.00 -15.27
N ALA A 73 9.97 5.27 -16.52
CA ALA A 73 10.19 6.64 -16.98
C ALA A 73 8.86 7.41 -17.09
N GLU A 74 7.83 6.79 -17.66
CA GLU A 74 6.49 7.37 -17.72
C GLU A 74 5.91 7.55 -16.33
N ILE A 75 5.98 6.53 -15.47
CA ILE A 75 5.47 6.60 -14.10
C ILE A 75 6.17 7.71 -13.30
N ASN A 76 7.49 7.83 -13.40
CA ASN A 76 8.25 8.90 -12.75
C ASN A 76 7.84 10.28 -13.26
N SER A 77 7.60 10.43 -14.55
CA SER A 77 7.08 11.68 -15.13
C SER A 77 5.71 12.04 -14.54
N ARG A 78 4.80 11.08 -14.41
CA ARG A 78 3.48 11.27 -13.81
C ARG A 78 3.57 11.59 -12.30
N LYS A 79 4.43 10.92 -11.56
CA LYS A 79 4.69 11.22 -10.13
C LYS A 79 5.24 12.64 -9.97
N SER A 80 6.21 13.04 -10.79
CA SER A 80 6.80 14.40 -10.75
C SER A 80 5.75 15.48 -11.02
N ARG A 81 4.90 15.26 -12.02
CA ARG A 81 3.77 16.18 -12.30
C ARG A 81 2.79 16.22 -11.14
N GLY A 82 2.41 15.08 -10.59
CA GLY A 82 1.52 15.01 -9.43
C GLY A 82 2.07 15.75 -8.21
N LEU A 83 3.36 15.59 -7.92
CA LEU A 83 4.06 16.32 -6.85
C LEU A 83 4.10 17.83 -7.09
N TYR A 84 4.33 18.25 -8.32
CA TYR A 84 4.29 19.67 -8.68
C TYR A 84 2.88 20.26 -8.45
N ASP A 85 1.83 19.57 -8.93
CA ASP A 85 0.44 19.99 -8.75
C ASP A 85 0.06 20.04 -7.26
N PHE A 86 0.47 19.04 -6.49
CA PHE A 86 0.28 19.00 -5.04
C PHE A 86 0.96 20.19 -4.34
N ASN A 87 2.23 20.45 -4.62
CA ASN A 87 2.98 21.55 -4.03
C ASN A 87 2.35 22.91 -4.37
N LYS A 88 1.88 23.08 -5.60
CA LYS A 88 1.19 24.30 -6.03
C LYS A 88 -0.15 24.46 -5.30
N ALA A 89 -0.93 23.38 -5.20
CA ALA A 89 -2.23 23.38 -4.53
C ALA A 89 -2.11 23.64 -3.03
N ILE A 90 -1.17 22.99 -2.34
CA ILE A 90 -1.00 23.14 -0.89
C ILE A 90 -0.50 24.55 -0.52
N LYS A 91 0.43 25.12 -1.31
CA LYS A 91 0.88 26.50 -1.11
C LYS A 91 -0.26 27.49 -1.22
N LYS A 92 -1.13 27.31 -2.22
CA LYS A 92 -2.32 28.16 -2.41
C LYS A 92 -3.33 27.97 -1.27
N ALA A 93 -3.57 26.73 -0.85
CA ALA A 93 -4.47 26.44 0.26
C ALA A 93 -3.96 27.03 1.58
N ALA A 94 -2.67 26.90 1.87
CA ALA A 94 -2.04 27.45 3.06
C ALA A 94 -2.12 28.98 3.16
N ALA A 95 -2.16 29.67 2.01
CA ALA A 95 -2.32 31.12 1.97
C ALA A 95 -3.76 31.60 2.18
N LEU A 96 -4.76 30.75 1.95
CA LEU A 96 -6.18 31.10 1.92
C LEU A 96 -7.02 30.46 3.02
N ALA A 97 -6.59 29.31 3.54
CA ALA A 97 -7.34 28.53 4.51
C ALA A 97 -6.83 28.77 5.94
N GLU A 98 -7.76 28.69 6.89
CA GLU A 98 -7.39 28.72 8.30
C GLU A 98 -6.63 27.44 8.72
N PRO A 99 -5.75 27.51 9.73
CA PRO A 99 -4.99 26.36 10.21
C PRO A 99 -5.87 25.17 10.63
N ALA A 100 -7.05 25.43 11.19
CA ALA A 100 -8.02 24.41 11.56
C ALA A 100 -8.52 23.63 10.33
N THR A 101 -8.78 24.33 9.24
CA THR A 101 -9.22 23.73 7.97
C THR A 101 -8.12 22.86 7.35
N LEU A 102 -6.85 23.28 7.42
CA LEU A 102 -5.71 22.50 6.92
C LEU A 102 -5.50 21.18 7.69
N LYS A 103 -5.83 21.15 8.99
CA LYS A 103 -5.79 19.91 9.78
C LYS A 103 -6.70 18.80 9.23
N GLY A 104 -7.80 19.18 8.54
CA GLY A 104 -8.66 18.21 7.87
C GLY A 104 -8.00 17.43 6.73
N LEU A 105 -6.83 17.86 6.24
CA LEU A 105 -6.02 17.11 5.26
C LEU A 105 -5.18 16.01 5.90
N GLN A 106 -5.01 15.99 7.22
CA GLN A 106 -4.11 15.04 7.90
C GLN A 106 -4.39 13.58 7.53
N PRO A 107 -5.64 13.06 7.56
CA PRO A 107 -5.91 11.68 7.20
C PRO A 107 -5.50 11.33 5.76
N LEU A 108 -5.69 12.27 4.81
CA LEU A 108 -5.29 12.09 3.41
C LEU A 108 -3.77 12.07 3.26
N LEU A 109 -3.06 12.91 4.00
CA LEU A 109 -1.59 12.94 3.99
C LEU A 109 -1.02 11.67 4.63
N ASP A 110 -1.64 11.16 5.68
CA ASP A 110 -1.24 9.90 6.32
C ASP A 110 -1.47 8.69 5.39
N SER A 111 -2.60 8.67 4.66
CA SER A 111 -2.87 7.69 3.61
C SER A 111 -1.81 7.72 2.50
N LEU A 112 -1.54 8.90 1.96
CA LEU A 112 -0.50 9.10 0.94
C LEU A 112 0.88 8.64 1.43
N LYS A 113 1.23 8.97 2.68
CA LYS A 113 2.49 8.54 3.30
C LYS A 113 2.60 7.01 3.34
N GLN A 114 1.56 6.31 3.81
CA GLN A 114 1.55 4.84 3.86
C GLN A 114 1.70 4.21 2.46
N LYS A 115 1.04 4.79 1.44
CA LYS A 115 1.16 4.32 0.06
C LYS A 115 2.57 4.53 -0.49
N LEU A 116 3.20 5.65 -0.17
CA LEU A 116 4.61 5.94 -0.53
C LEU A 116 5.58 4.96 0.14
N GLU A 117 5.38 4.62 1.40
CA GLU A 117 6.19 3.64 2.13
C GLU A 117 6.11 2.26 1.45
N LYS A 118 4.90 1.77 1.17
CA LYS A 118 4.68 0.51 0.44
C LYS A 118 5.31 0.52 -0.97
N ASN A 119 5.20 1.63 -1.66
CA ASN A 119 5.80 1.79 -2.98
C ASN A 119 7.34 1.75 -2.91
N CYS A 120 7.93 2.38 -1.91
CA CYS A 120 9.36 2.34 -1.67
C CYS A 120 9.85 0.90 -1.42
N GLU A 121 9.13 0.12 -0.62
CA GLU A 121 9.44 -1.30 -0.37
C GLU A 121 9.37 -2.13 -1.66
N ALA A 122 8.34 -1.94 -2.48
CA ALA A 122 8.20 -2.64 -3.75
C ALA A 122 9.32 -2.29 -4.73
N LEU A 123 9.72 -1.01 -4.82
CA LEU A 123 10.84 -0.57 -5.64
C LEU A 123 12.18 -1.15 -5.17
N GLN A 124 12.41 -1.21 -3.86
CA GLN A 124 13.62 -1.82 -3.29
C GLN A 124 13.71 -3.31 -3.60
N LEU A 125 12.59 -4.02 -3.49
CA LEU A 125 12.53 -5.44 -3.84
C LEU A 125 12.82 -5.67 -5.33
N HIS A 126 12.20 -4.87 -6.20
CA HIS A 126 12.41 -4.93 -7.65
C HIS A 126 13.87 -4.62 -8.02
N LEU A 127 14.47 -3.58 -7.45
CA LEU A 127 15.87 -3.23 -7.68
C LEU A 127 16.82 -4.35 -7.27
N ARG A 128 16.56 -5.01 -6.15
CA ARG A 128 17.35 -6.16 -5.69
C ARG A 128 17.25 -7.33 -6.67
N ALA A 129 16.05 -7.70 -7.10
CA ALA A 129 15.84 -8.77 -8.06
C ALA A 129 16.55 -8.52 -9.40
N VAL A 130 16.49 -7.29 -9.91
CA VAL A 130 17.22 -6.88 -11.14
C VAL A 130 18.73 -6.96 -10.93
N GLY A 131 19.23 -6.57 -9.77
CA GLY A 131 20.65 -6.68 -9.41
C GLY A 131 21.12 -8.14 -9.40
N GLU A 132 20.40 -9.03 -8.73
CA GLU A 132 20.70 -10.47 -8.69
C GLU A 132 20.70 -11.09 -10.10
N LEU A 133 19.73 -10.74 -10.93
CA LEU A 133 19.68 -11.21 -12.32
C LEU A 133 20.89 -10.72 -13.13
N ALA A 134 21.29 -9.47 -12.97
CA ALA A 134 22.47 -8.92 -13.64
C ALA A 134 23.76 -9.65 -13.24
N ASP A 135 23.89 -10.03 -11.96
CA ASP A 135 25.03 -10.79 -11.46
C ASP A 135 25.07 -12.22 -12.03
N VAL A 136 23.92 -12.87 -12.12
CA VAL A 136 23.81 -14.21 -12.78
C VAL A 136 24.23 -14.12 -14.25
N ILE A 137 23.75 -13.13 -14.99
CA ILE A 137 24.11 -12.95 -16.40
C ILE A 137 25.62 -12.71 -16.54
N ARG A 138 26.20 -11.83 -15.70
CA ARG A 138 27.64 -11.55 -15.72
C ARG A 138 28.44 -12.84 -15.48
N SER A 139 28.10 -13.61 -14.45
CA SER A 139 28.78 -14.86 -14.13
C SER A 139 28.66 -15.89 -15.26
N ALA A 140 27.52 -15.99 -15.93
CA ALA A 140 27.35 -16.89 -17.07
C ALA A 140 28.24 -16.48 -18.27
N LEU A 141 28.35 -15.17 -18.54
CA LEU A 141 29.22 -14.65 -19.62
C LEU A 141 30.71 -14.89 -19.30
N GLU A 142 31.15 -14.65 -18.09
CA GLU A 142 32.52 -14.91 -17.66
C GLU A 142 32.87 -16.40 -17.77
N THR A 143 31.96 -17.30 -17.41
CA THR A 143 32.16 -18.75 -17.58
C THR A 143 32.28 -19.13 -19.06
N GLN A 144 31.45 -18.57 -19.93
CA GLN A 144 31.50 -18.84 -21.36
C GLN A 144 32.80 -18.34 -22.01
N GLU A 145 33.29 -17.17 -21.60
CA GLU A 145 34.56 -16.63 -22.08
C GLU A 145 35.74 -17.48 -21.61
N ALA A 146 35.73 -17.98 -20.36
CA ALA A 146 36.76 -18.85 -19.83
C ALA A 146 36.84 -20.20 -20.59
N ASP A 147 35.70 -20.81 -20.90
CA ASP A 147 35.65 -22.06 -21.69
C ASP A 147 36.12 -21.85 -23.13
N GLY A 148 35.83 -20.67 -23.73
CA GLY A 148 36.27 -20.32 -25.09
C GLY A 148 37.79 -20.16 -25.23
N THR A 149 38.50 -19.71 -24.21
CA THR A 149 39.94 -19.53 -24.24
C THR A 149 40.72 -20.85 -24.15
N TYR A 150 40.18 -21.87 -23.50
CA TYR A 150 40.82 -23.19 -23.46
C TYR A 150 40.71 -23.99 -24.79
N SER A 151 39.69 -23.78 -25.59
CA SER A 151 39.52 -24.49 -26.85
C SER A 151 40.47 -24.03 -27.99
N MET A 152 40.94 -22.78 -27.95
CA MET A 152 41.89 -22.26 -28.97
C MET A 152 43.35 -22.72 -28.74
N GLN A 153 43.72 -23.04 -27.51
CA GLN A 153 45.09 -23.52 -27.23
C GLN A 153 45.29 -24.99 -27.57
N SER A 154 44.28 -25.82 -27.42
CA SER A 154 44.36 -27.23 -27.81
C SER A 154 44.40 -27.48 -29.33
N ALA A 155 43.83 -26.55 -30.12
CA ALA A 155 43.86 -26.65 -31.60
C ALA A 155 45.24 -26.31 -32.22
N ARG A 156 46.13 -25.59 -31.49
CA ARG A 156 47.48 -25.22 -31.98
C ARG A 156 48.53 -26.29 -31.71
N LEU A 157 48.33 -27.24 -30.86
CA LEU A 157 49.29 -28.27 -30.50
C LEU A 157 49.15 -29.58 -31.36
N GLY A 158 48.17 -29.64 -32.23
CA GLY A 158 47.91 -30.82 -33.09
C GLY A 158 48.53 -30.83 -34.49
N HIS A 159 49.29 -29.79 -34.89
CA HIS A 159 49.86 -29.67 -36.26
C HIS A 159 51.37 -29.55 -36.30
N ALA A 160 52.09 -30.25 -35.44
CA ALA A 160 53.53 -30.45 -35.56
C ALA A 160 53.89 -31.94 -35.61
N ARG A 161 53.65 -32.58 -36.83
CA ARG A 161 54.38 -33.71 -37.36
C ARG A 161 54.24 -33.83 -38.87
#